data_fdad4ea36fe2d54a522cdbd818bcf4e1
#
_entry.id   fdad4ea36fe2d54a522cdbd818bcf4e1
#
_cell.length_a   1.000
_cell.length_b   1.000
_cell.length_c   1.000
_cell.angle_alpha   90.00
_cell.angle_beta   90.00
_cell.angle_gamma   90.00
#
_symmetry.space_group_name_H-M   'P 1'
#
loop_
_entity.id
_entity.type
_entity.pdbx_description
1 polymer ?
#
loop_
_entity_poly.entity_id
_entity_poly.type
_entity_poly.pdbx_seq_one_letter_code
_entity_poly.pdbx_strand_id
1 'polypeptide(L)'
;MENEKKLSTLEPGECFKIGGQEFVVLKQDGGAGTEAILKDLLPGTHHFGPNNNYDGANVDRICCLFADELEKTAGEEILLEHEVDLTSDDGLKDYGSVSRKASLLTCDQYREFVGVLDLYKPDRWWWLATPWSTPKHDDDWGCKCVSPSGLIDIGFGGICGSGFGVRPFCIFKSSIFVSQ
;
A
#
# COMPACT_ATOMS: atom_id res chain seq x y z
N MET A 1 -21.26 0.57 -22.40
CA MET A 1 -21.73 0.77 -21.01
C MET A 1 -20.78 -0.05 -20.14
N GLU A 2 -19.97 0.59 -19.31
CA GLU A 2 -19.15 -0.12 -18.32
C GLU A 2 -20.09 -0.85 -17.38
N ASN A 3 -19.78 -2.11 -17.10
CA ASN A 3 -20.65 -2.98 -16.31
C ASN A 3 -20.37 -2.67 -14.84
N GLU A 4 -21.25 -1.90 -14.20
CA GLU A 4 -21.13 -1.62 -12.78
C GLU A 4 -21.46 -2.87 -11.96
N LYS A 5 -20.56 -3.22 -11.02
CA LYS A 5 -20.74 -4.31 -10.07
C LYS A 5 -20.58 -3.79 -8.65
N LYS A 6 -21.26 -4.42 -7.71
CA LYS A 6 -21.03 -4.16 -6.29
C LYS A 6 -19.67 -4.73 -5.89
N LEU A 7 -18.82 -3.93 -5.25
CA LEU A 7 -17.44 -4.32 -4.93
C LEU A 7 -17.36 -5.61 -4.10
N SER A 8 -18.33 -5.83 -3.19
CA SER A 8 -18.42 -7.06 -2.40
C SER A 8 -18.63 -8.35 -3.21
N THR A 9 -18.91 -8.26 -4.50
CA THR A 9 -19.11 -9.45 -5.36
C THR A 9 -17.88 -9.84 -6.15
N LEU A 10 -16.81 -9.07 -6.03
CA LEU A 10 -15.54 -9.36 -6.70
C LEU A 10 -14.69 -10.30 -5.83
N GLU A 11 -14.01 -11.22 -6.48
CA GLU A 11 -13.11 -12.18 -5.82
C GLU A 11 -11.66 -11.67 -5.78
N PRO A 12 -10.83 -12.16 -4.84
CA PRO A 12 -9.40 -11.87 -4.84
C PRO A 12 -8.73 -12.15 -6.19
N GLY A 13 -7.97 -11.18 -6.69
CA GLY A 13 -7.34 -11.23 -8.01
C GLY A 13 -8.17 -10.58 -9.13
N GLU A 14 -9.44 -10.28 -8.92
CA GLU A 14 -10.20 -9.48 -9.88
C GLU A 14 -9.82 -8.00 -9.79
N CYS A 15 -9.86 -7.32 -10.95
CA CYS A 15 -9.59 -5.87 -11.03
C CYS A 15 -10.90 -5.08 -11.10
N PHE A 16 -10.83 -3.85 -10.59
CA PHE A 16 -11.92 -2.87 -10.72
C PHE A 16 -11.39 -1.45 -10.89
N LYS A 17 -12.22 -0.58 -11.42
CA LYS A 17 -11.89 0.83 -11.62
C LYS A 17 -12.81 1.72 -10.80
N ILE A 18 -12.21 2.73 -10.17
CA ILE A 18 -12.91 3.76 -9.43
C ILE A 18 -12.05 5.04 -9.40
N GLY A 19 -12.67 6.22 -9.56
CA GLY A 19 -11.96 7.49 -9.54
C GLY A 19 -10.83 7.62 -10.57
N GLY A 20 -10.96 6.92 -11.71
CA GLY A 20 -9.92 6.89 -12.76
C GLY A 20 -8.71 6.01 -12.44
N GLN A 21 -8.74 5.27 -11.32
CA GLN A 21 -7.69 4.34 -10.89
C GLN A 21 -8.14 2.89 -11.04
N GLU A 22 -7.21 1.98 -11.30
CA GLU A 22 -7.46 0.54 -11.37
C GLU A 22 -6.83 -0.17 -10.17
N PHE A 23 -7.63 -0.99 -9.49
CA PHE A 23 -7.23 -1.74 -8.30
C PHE A 23 -7.36 -3.24 -8.51
N VAL A 24 -6.60 -4.00 -7.72
CA VAL A 24 -6.72 -5.46 -7.61
C VAL A 24 -7.29 -5.78 -6.23
N VAL A 25 -8.35 -6.58 -6.19
CA VAL A 25 -8.91 -7.10 -4.93
C VAL A 25 -7.92 -8.07 -4.31
N LEU A 26 -7.55 -7.85 -3.06
CA LEU A 26 -6.69 -8.73 -2.27
C LEU A 26 -7.50 -9.64 -1.37
N LYS A 27 -8.54 -9.08 -0.72
CA LYS A 27 -9.36 -9.81 0.25
C LYS A 27 -10.75 -9.18 0.39
N GLN A 28 -11.76 -10.02 0.57
CA GLN A 28 -13.09 -9.62 1.02
C GLN A 28 -13.25 -9.96 2.50
N ASP A 29 -13.51 -8.96 3.33
CA ASP A 29 -13.68 -9.16 4.77
C ASP A 29 -15.15 -9.04 5.18
N GLY A 30 -16.00 -9.92 4.64
CA GLY A 30 -17.35 -10.27 5.08
C GLY A 30 -18.31 -9.15 5.53
N GLY A 31 -18.02 -7.89 5.18
CA GLY A 31 -18.79 -6.70 5.57
C GLY A 31 -17.96 -5.60 6.24
N ALA A 32 -16.74 -5.88 6.69
CA ALA A 32 -15.83 -4.86 7.21
C ALA A 32 -15.18 -4.03 6.10
N GLY A 33 -15.00 -4.60 4.90
CA GLY A 33 -14.45 -3.87 3.76
C GLY A 33 -13.87 -4.78 2.69
N THR A 34 -13.42 -4.17 1.60
CA THR A 34 -12.66 -4.84 0.53
C THR A 34 -11.24 -4.30 0.55
N GLU A 35 -10.29 -5.17 0.87
CA GLU A 35 -8.87 -4.84 0.81
C GLU A 35 -8.41 -4.90 -0.65
N ALA A 36 -7.80 -3.83 -1.13
CA ALA A 36 -7.34 -3.72 -2.52
C ALA A 36 -6.05 -2.90 -2.62
N ILE A 37 -5.26 -3.19 -3.63
CA ILE A 37 -4.05 -2.46 -3.95
C ILE A 37 -4.15 -1.84 -5.33
N LEU A 38 -3.55 -0.67 -5.53
CA LEU A 38 -3.42 -0.09 -6.86
C LEU A 38 -2.74 -1.10 -7.79
N LYS A 39 -3.29 -1.32 -8.98
CA LYS A 39 -2.78 -2.34 -9.91
C LYS A 39 -1.36 -2.02 -10.36
N ASP A 40 -1.13 -0.78 -10.74
CA ASP A 40 0.17 -0.28 -11.17
C ASP A 40 0.79 0.63 -10.08
N LEU A 41 2.08 0.96 -10.23
CA LEU A 41 2.74 1.94 -9.38
C LEU A 41 2.27 3.36 -9.74
N LEU A 42 2.22 4.22 -8.75
CA LEU A 42 2.10 5.66 -9.02
C LEU A 42 3.24 6.15 -9.93
N PRO A 43 3.02 7.21 -10.72
CA PRO A 43 4.04 7.76 -11.59
C PRO A 43 5.32 8.15 -10.84
N GLY A 44 6.47 7.91 -11.47
CA GLY A 44 7.77 8.31 -10.94
C GLY A 44 8.36 7.35 -9.91
N THR A 45 9.46 7.79 -9.31
CA THR A 45 10.15 7.15 -8.20
C THR A 45 10.26 8.12 -7.04
N HIS A 46 10.19 7.63 -5.82
CA HIS A 46 10.10 8.45 -4.63
C HIS A 46 11.06 7.95 -3.55
N HIS A 47 11.78 8.87 -2.91
CA HIS A 47 12.51 8.55 -1.69
C HIS A 47 11.51 8.19 -0.59
N PHE A 48 11.88 7.24 0.25
CA PHE A 48 11.03 6.82 1.36
C PHE A 48 10.73 7.99 2.31
N GLY A 49 11.75 8.59 2.85
CA GLY A 49 11.65 9.70 3.80
C GLY A 49 13.04 10.09 4.34
N PRO A 50 13.10 10.94 5.38
CA PRO A 50 14.36 11.31 6.01
C PRO A 50 15.00 10.17 6.80
N ASN A 51 14.22 9.17 7.19
CA ASN A 51 14.62 7.94 7.88
C ASN A 51 13.65 6.81 7.48
N ASN A 52 13.69 5.66 8.15
CA ASN A 52 12.88 4.50 7.85
C ASN A 52 11.54 4.42 8.64
N ASN A 53 11.18 5.44 9.41
CA ASN A 53 9.86 5.53 10.02
C ASN A 53 8.83 5.95 8.97
N TYR A 54 7.84 5.07 8.73
CA TYR A 54 6.77 5.34 7.76
C TYR A 54 5.91 6.53 8.17
N ASP A 55 5.64 6.72 9.47
CA ASP A 55 4.80 7.80 9.97
C ASP A 55 5.38 9.18 9.62
N GLY A 56 4.69 9.90 8.76
CA GLY A 56 5.11 11.20 8.24
C GLY A 56 6.24 11.14 7.20
N ALA A 57 6.65 9.97 6.74
CA ALA A 57 7.59 9.81 5.63
C ALA A 57 7.04 10.42 4.33
N ASN A 58 7.91 10.63 3.35
CA ASN A 58 7.49 11.15 2.04
C ASN A 58 6.48 10.20 1.36
N VAL A 59 6.74 8.89 1.41
CA VAL A 59 5.83 7.88 0.83
C VAL A 59 4.48 7.79 1.56
N ASP A 60 4.45 8.03 2.88
CA ASP A 60 3.20 8.13 3.66
C ASP A 60 2.36 9.32 3.19
N ARG A 61 2.98 10.49 3.03
CA ARG A 61 2.30 11.70 2.52
C ARG A 61 1.75 11.49 1.11
N ILE A 62 2.48 10.78 0.24
CA ILE A 62 2.02 10.45 -1.10
C ILE A 62 0.77 9.56 -1.02
N CYS A 63 0.73 8.55 -0.14
CA CYS A 63 -0.45 7.71 0.07
C CYS A 63 -1.63 8.52 0.63
N CYS A 64 -1.40 9.44 1.58
CA CYS A 64 -2.46 10.31 2.10
C CYS A 64 -3.05 11.20 0.99
N LEU A 65 -2.21 11.87 0.21
CA LEU A 65 -2.67 12.70 -0.92
C LEU A 65 -3.41 11.87 -1.98
N PHE A 66 -2.96 10.65 -2.23
CA PHE A 66 -3.65 9.73 -3.13
C PHE A 66 -5.07 9.41 -2.62
N ALA A 67 -5.23 9.11 -1.33
CA ALA A 67 -6.53 8.85 -0.71
C ALA A 67 -7.47 10.04 -0.83
N ASP A 68 -6.98 11.25 -0.52
CA ASP A 68 -7.75 12.49 -0.62
C ASP A 68 -8.24 12.75 -2.06
N GLU A 69 -7.36 12.59 -3.05
CA GLU A 69 -7.73 12.78 -4.47
C GLU A 69 -8.69 11.69 -4.96
N LEU A 70 -8.50 10.45 -4.52
CA LEU A 70 -9.40 9.35 -4.86
C LEU A 70 -10.82 9.61 -4.31
N GLU A 71 -10.96 10.00 -3.04
CA GLU A 71 -12.27 10.31 -2.46
C GLU A 71 -12.92 11.55 -3.11
N LYS A 72 -12.13 12.55 -3.47
CA LYS A 72 -12.62 13.73 -4.17
C LYS A 72 -13.18 13.40 -5.56
N THR A 73 -12.60 12.41 -6.26
CA THR A 73 -13.01 12.04 -7.62
C THR A 73 -14.07 10.95 -7.66
N ALA A 74 -14.06 10.02 -6.71
CA ALA A 74 -14.90 8.83 -6.69
C ALA A 74 -16.06 8.91 -5.69
N GLY A 75 -16.03 9.85 -4.77
CA GLY A 75 -17.03 10.05 -3.72
C GLY A 75 -16.43 10.01 -2.32
N GLU A 76 -16.95 10.87 -1.46
CA GLU A 76 -16.51 10.95 -0.07
C GLU A 76 -16.80 9.65 0.70
N GLU A 77 -15.95 9.35 1.67
CA GLU A 77 -16.12 8.21 2.58
C GLU A 77 -16.18 6.82 1.92
N ILE A 78 -15.60 6.65 0.74
CA ILE A 78 -15.48 5.32 0.10
C ILE A 78 -14.38 4.47 0.72
N LEU A 79 -13.39 5.10 1.34
CA LEU A 79 -12.27 4.46 2.00
C LEU A 79 -12.52 4.33 3.50
N LEU A 80 -12.09 3.19 4.06
CA LEU A 80 -12.05 2.94 5.50
C LEU A 80 -10.64 3.18 6.03
N GLU A 81 -10.57 3.80 7.22
CA GLU A 81 -9.29 3.87 7.94
C GLU A 81 -8.88 2.47 8.39
N HIS A 82 -7.58 2.21 8.30
CA HIS A 82 -6.98 0.97 8.79
C HIS A 82 -5.68 1.26 9.53
N GLU A 83 -5.35 0.36 10.44
CA GLU A 83 -4.09 0.42 11.17
C GLU A 83 -2.94 -0.11 10.32
N VAL A 84 -1.83 0.62 10.30
CA VAL A 84 -0.56 0.21 9.71
C VAL A 84 0.40 -0.09 10.85
N ASP A 85 0.71 -1.35 11.07
CA ASP A 85 1.67 -1.80 12.07
C ASP A 85 3.10 -1.51 11.58
N LEU A 86 3.84 -0.71 12.33
CA LEU A 86 5.20 -0.29 12.02
C LEU A 86 6.25 -1.11 12.80
N THR A 87 5.88 -2.29 13.28
CA THR A 87 6.84 -3.25 13.83
C THR A 87 7.91 -3.54 12.79
N SER A 88 9.18 -3.36 13.16
CA SER A 88 10.30 -3.62 12.27
C SER A 88 10.46 -5.11 11.93
N ASP A 89 11.19 -5.41 10.87
CA ASP A 89 11.43 -6.79 10.43
C ASP A 89 12.15 -7.64 11.50
N ASP A 90 12.95 -7.01 12.36
CA ASP A 90 13.60 -7.62 13.51
C ASP A 90 12.75 -7.58 14.81
N GLY A 91 11.50 -7.13 14.74
CA GLY A 91 10.49 -7.24 15.81
C GLY A 91 10.44 -6.07 16.80
N LEU A 92 11.14 -4.96 16.57
CA LEU A 92 11.05 -3.78 17.41
C LEU A 92 9.75 -3.00 17.16
N LYS A 93 9.15 -2.48 18.23
CA LYS A 93 7.82 -1.83 18.22
C LYS A 93 7.84 -0.35 18.56
N ASP A 94 8.99 0.28 18.57
CA ASP A 94 9.14 1.67 19.01
C ASP A 94 8.50 2.68 18.05
N TYR A 95 8.25 2.32 16.81
CA TYR A 95 7.47 3.16 15.89
C TYR A 95 5.93 3.00 16.05
N GLY A 96 5.48 1.98 16.78
CA GLY A 96 4.06 1.76 17.05
C GLY A 96 3.23 1.43 15.81
N SER A 97 2.08 2.07 15.68
CA SER A 97 1.19 1.98 14.53
C SER A 97 0.56 3.32 14.19
N VAL A 98 0.04 3.45 12.97
CA VAL A 98 -0.65 4.66 12.51
C VAL A 98 -1.95 4.28 11.79
N SER A 99 -2.97 5.13 11.88
CA SER A 99 -4.22 4.96 11.13
C SER A 99 -4.16 5.73 9.82
N ARG A 100 -4.51 5.07 8.70
CA ARG A 100 -4.50 5.67 7.35
C ARG A 100 -5.66 5.17 6.51
N LYS A 101 -6.14 5.99 5.56
CA LYS A 101 -7.09 5.59 4.51
C LYS A 101 -6.40 4.90 3.33
N ALA A 102 -5.16 5.29 3.03
CA ALA A 102 -4.29 4.60 2.08
C ALA A 102 -2.89 4.52 2.67
N SER A 103 -2.20 3.40 2.43
CA SER A 103 -0.86 3.16 2.94
C SER A 103 -0.06 2.30 1.97
N LEU A 104 1.23 2.12 2.25
CA LEU A 104 1.97 0.99 1.70
C LEU A 104 1.57 -0.30 2.43
N LEU A 105 1.73 -1.46 1.77
CA LEU A 105 1.65 -2.75 2.47
C LEU A 105 2.80 -2.89 3.46
N THR A 106 2.54 -3.55 4.58
CA THR A 106 3.61 -4.11 5.43
C THR A 106 4.16 -5.40 4.82
N CYS A 107 5.32 -5.88 5.32
CA CYS A 107 5.86 -7.18 4.92
C CYS A 107 4.88 -8.33 5.19
N ASP A 108 4.17 -8.29 6.30
CA ASP A 108 3.23 -9.35 6.66
C ASP A 108 2.01 -9.36 5.73
N GLN A 109 1.47 -8.20 5.40
CA GLN A 109 0.42 -8.08 4.37
C GLN A 109 0.92 -8.54 3.00
N TYR A 110 2.16 -8.18 2.60
CA TYR A 110 2.73 -8.67 1.35
C TYR A 110 2.80 -10.20 1.31
N ARG A 111 3.26 -10.83 2.40
CA ARG A 111 3.32 -12.31 2.53
C ARG A 111 1.94 -12.95 2.50
N GLU A 112 0.94 -12.32 3.15
CA GLU A 112 -0.45 -12.79 3.11
C GLU A 112 -1.01 -12.80 1.69
N PHE A 113 -0.72 -11.77 0.90
CA PHE A 113 -1.31 -11.57 -0.43
C PHE A 113 -0.41 -11.97 -1.59
N VAL A 114 0.73 -12.59 -1.35
CA VAL A 114 1.72 -12.91 -2.40
C VAL A 114 1.12 -13.68 -3.58
N GLY A 115 0.16 -14.58 -3.35
CA GLY A 115 -0.49 -15.36 -4.40
C GLY A 115 -1.26 -14.50 -5.41
N VAL A 116 -1.86 -13.39 -4.95
CA VAL A 116 -2.54 -12.41 -5.82
C VAL A 116 -1.53 -11.44 -6.40
N LEU A 117 -0.61 -10.93 -5.59
CA LEU A 117 0.38 -9.92 -6.00
C LEU A 117 1.31 -10.43 -7.10
N ASP A 118 1.62 -11.73 -7.12
CA ASP A 118 2.43 -12.37 -8.15
C ASP A 118 1.80 -12.34 -9.55
N LEU A 119 0.48 -12.18 -9.64
CA LEU A 119 -0.22 -12.02 -10.92
C LEU A 119 -0.06 -10.62 -11.51
N TYR A 120 0.31 -9.64 -10.68
CA TYR A 120 0.35 -8.21 -11.03
C TYR A 120 1.66 -7.56 -10.55
N LYS A 121 2.79 -8.21 -10.84
CA LYS A 121 4.11 -7.68 -10.45
C LYS A 121 4.46 -6.44 -11.26
N PRO A 122 4.77 -5.30 -10.59
CA PRO A 122 5.33 -4.15 -11.27
C PRO A 122 6.71 -4.46 -11.87
N ASP A 123 7.07 -3.74 -12.93
CA ASP A 123 8.38 -3.85 -13.60
C ASP A 123 9.52 -3.10 -12.88
N ARG A 124 9.20 -2.46 -11.74
CA ARG A 124 10.13 -1.65 -10.94
C ARG A 124 10.04 -2.03 -9.47
N TRP A 125 11.09 -1.73 -8.72
CA TRP A 125 11.12 -1.79 -7.27
C TRP A 125 10.09 -0.86 -6.65
N TRP A 126 9.49 -1.26 -5.53
CA TRP A 126 8.52 -0.47 -4.80
C TRP A 126 8.62 -0.68 -3.28
N TRP A 127 8.26 0.35 -2.54
CA TRP A 127 8.40 0.39 -1.10
C TRP A 127 7.32 -0.40 -0.36
N LEU A 128 7.69 -0.98 0.78
CA LEU A 128 6.79 -1.45 1.84
C LEU A 128 6.88 -0.52 3.05
N ALA A 129 5.88 -0.55 3.94
CA ALA A 129 5.85 0.29 5.13
C ALA A 129 6.78 -0.21 6.26
N THR A 130 7.18 -1.49 6.23
CA THR A 130 7.96 -2.13 7.28
C THR A 130 9.40 -1.61 7.29
N PRO A 131 9.90 -1.04 8.42
CA PRO A 131 11.30 -0.72 8.57
C PRO A 131 12.14 -1.99 8.74
N TRP A 132 13.41 -1.97 8.33
CA TRP A 132 14.35 -3.07 8.57
C TRP A 132 14.61 -3.26 10.05
N SER A 133 14.95 -2.17 10.73
CA SER A 133 15.14 -2.08 12.17
C SER A 133 14.72 -0.68 12.63
N THR A 134 15.16 -0.27 13.82
CA THR A 134 14.90 1.08 14.37
C THR A 134 16.17 1.63 15.03
N PRO A 135 16.23 2.92 15.40
CA PRO A 135 17.37 3.50 16.12
C PRO A 135 17.78 2.73 17.39
N LYS A 136 16.89 1.92 17.95
CA LYS A 136 17.18 1.09 19.11
C LYS A 136 18.24 0.02 18.82
N HIS A 137 18.35 -0.41 17.56
CA HIS A 137 19.41 -1.29 17.06
C HIS A 137 20.35 -0.56 16.09
N ASP A 138 20.52 0.76 16.28
CA ASP A 138 21.42 1.62 15.50
C ASP A 138 21.10 1.66 13.98
N ASP A 139 19.87 1.37 13.59
CA ASP A 139 19.43 1.43 12.19
C ASP A 139 18.11 2.24 12.05
N ASP A 140 18.19 3.36 11.37
CA ASP A 140 17.05 4.18 11.00
C ASP A 140 16.98 4.45 9.48
N TRP A 141 17.68 3.63 8.67
CA TRP A 141 17.84 3.85 7.23
C TRP A 141 17.20 2.77 6.37
N GLY A 142 17.25 1.51 6.82
CA GLY A 142 16.77 0.37 6.05
C GLY A 142 15.26 0.31 6.02
N CYS A 143 14.66 0.35 4.81
CA CYS A 143 13.24 0.14 4.56
C CYS A 143 13.05 -1.11 3.74
N LYS A 144 11.97 -1.84 3.98
CA LYS A 144 11.65 -3.01 3.15
C LYS A 144 11.10 -2.56 1.80
N CYS A 145 11.41 -3.32 0.79
CA CYS A 145 10.95 -3.09 -0.58
C CYS A 145 10.75 -4.41 -1.32
N VAL A 146 10.09 -4.36 -2.46
CA VAL A 146 9.83 -5.51 -3.33
C VAL A 146 10.49 -5.27 -4.67
N SER A 147 11.23 -6.27 -5.14
CA SER A 147 11.84 -6.27 -6.47
C SER A 147 10.82 -6.57 -7.58
N PRO A 148 11.15 -6.33 -8.86
CA PRO A 148 10.32 -6.74 -9.99
C PRO A 148 10.04 -8.25 -10.06
N SER A 149 10.90 -9.07 -9.45
CA SER A 149 10.68 -10.52 -9.37
C SER A 149 9.77 -10.95 -8.23
N GLY A 150 9.40 -10.03 -7.31
CA GLY A 150 8.58 -10.31 -6.14
C GLY A 150 9.38 -10.65 -4.88
N LEU A 151 10.70 -10.46 -4.87
CA LEU A 151 11.52 -10.66 -3.67
C LEU A 151 11.39 -9.48 -2.72
N ILE A 152 11.18 -9.76 -1.43
CA ILE A 152 11.33 -8.76 -0.37
C ILE A 152 12.83 -8.52 -0.15
N ASP A 153 13.24 -7.27 -0.19
CA ASP A 153 14.62 -6.85 0.01
C ASP A 153 14.68 -5.57 0.87
N ILE A 154 15.86 -5.01 1.04
CA ILE A 154 16.10 -3.79 1.81
C ILE A 154 16.51 -2.68 0.84
N GLY A 155 15.76 -1.58 0.87
CA GLY A 155 16.16 -0.32 0.26
C GLY A 155 16.62 0.67 1.32
N PHE A 156 17.51 1.58 0.96
CA PHE A 156 17.94 2.64 1.88
C PHE A 156 17.05 3.87 1.73
N GLY A 157 16.33 4.21 2.80
CA GLY A 157 15.29 5.24 2.81
C GLY A 157 15.80 6.68 2.83
N GLY A 158 17.10 6.89 3.00
CA GLY A 158 17.68 8.23 3.14
C GLY A 158 17.64 9.07 1.85
N ILE A 159 17.87 10.37 2.02
CA ILE A 159 17.89 11.39 0.93
C ILE A 159 18.85 11.03 -0.22
N CYS A 160 19.81 10.16 0.04
CA CYS A 160 20.83 9.71 -0.94
C CYS A 160 20.48 8.37 -1.60
N GLY A 161 19.36 7.75 -1.26
CA GLY A 161 18.93 6.46 -1.83
C GLY A 161 18.26 6.61 -3.19
N SER A 162 18.31 5.55 -3.99
CA SER A 162 17.50 5.44 -5.20
C SER A 162 16.02 5.46 -4.83
N GLY A 163 15.23 6.30 -5.47
CA GLY A 163 13.79 6.27 -5.27
C GLY A 163 13.19 4.99 -5.86
N PHE A 164 12.17 4.44 -5.19
CA PHE A 164 11.37 3.32 -5.68
C PHE A 164 9.93 3.75 -5.93
N GLY A 165 9.14 2.87 -6.49
CA GLY A 165 7.71 3.09 -6.74
C GLY A 165 6.90 3.14 -5.45
N VAL A 166 5.75 3.79 -5.52
CA VAL A 166 4.72 3.80 -4.47
C VAL A 166 3.50 3.08 -5.01
N ARG A 167 2.98 2.13 -4.25
CA ARG A 167 1.82 1.30 -4.62
C ARG A 167 0.79 1.35 -3.49
N PRO A 168 -0.16 2.28 -3.53
CA PRO A 168 -1.15 2.45 -2.47
C PRO A 168 -2.04 1.22 -2.28
N PHE A 169 -2.19 0.83 -1.02
CA PHE A 169 -3.16 -0.13 -0.50
C PHE A 169 -4.29 0.63 0.19
N CYS A 170 -5.52 0.21 -0.03
CA CYS A 170 -6.73 0.81 0.54
C CYS A 170 -7.70 -0.27 1.00
N ILE A 171 -8.53 0.06 1.99
CA ILE A 171 -9.72 -0.72 2.34
C ILE A 171 -10.94 0.10 1.92
N PHE A 172 -11.72 -0.44 1.01
CA PHE A 172 -12.94 0.18 0.50
C PHE A 172 -14.17 -0.31 1.25
N LYS A 173 -15.20 0.54 1.37
CA LYS A 173 -16.55 0.06 1.73
C LYS A 173 -17.02 -0.94 0.66
N SER A 174 -17.28 -2.18 1.06
CA SER A 174 -17.70 -3.25 0.12
C SER A 174 -19.06 -2.99 -0.52
N SER A 175 -19.83 -2.02 -0.02
CA SER A 175 -21.15 -1.67 -0.54
C SER A 175 -21.13 -0.77 -1.78
N ILE A 176 -20.00 -0.20 -2.16
CA ILE A 176 -19.89 0.69 -3.32
C ILE A 176 -20.00 -0.08 -4.63
N PHE A 177 -20.34 0.65 -5.70
CA PHE A 177 -20.35 0.13 -7.07
C PHE A 177 -19.11 0.59 -7.81
N VAL A 178 -18.54 -0.29 -8.61
CA VAL A 178 -17.30 -0.09 -9.35
C VAL A 178 -17.43 -0.58 -10.79
N SER A 179 -16.61 -0.07 -11.70
CA SER A 179 -16.52 -0.56 -13.07
C SER A 179 -15.51 -1.71 -13.19
N GLN A 180 -15.82 -2.67 -14.07
CA GLN A 180 -14.91 -3.75 -14.48
C GLN A 180 -14.50 -3.60 -15.93
#